data_5f05bc171d3d9b80b65a0fd65315844b
#
_entry.id   5f05bc171d3d9b80b65a0fd65315844b
#
_cell.length_a   1.000
_cell.length_b   1.000
_cell.length_c   1.000
_cell.angle_alpha   90.00
_cell.angle_beta   90.00
_cell.angle_gamma   90.00
#
_symmetry.space_group_name_H-M   'P 1'
#
loop_
_entity.id
_entity.type
_entity.pdbx_description
1 polymer ?
#
loop_
_entity_poly.entity_id
_entity_poly.type
_entity_poly.pdbx_seq_one_letter_code
_entity_poly.pdbx_strand_id
1 'polypeptide(L)'
;MRKILIWILPLFALAGCVKEEPETAEGTKARLTLNICEEGLRLAARAADEKAVQDVNVFLYDVRGIARPQHFYVQGGVLACSVPVGEYEVYAVANLHEDMGAMDREELLAYEFRVPRSYASLPMSGRAACTVGPKTQSITVSVRRNVAKIVCNISFYGTNYNLKLQSVQMMDMAGVNKLLAA
;
A
#
# COMPACT_ATOMS: atom_id res chain seq x y z
N MET A 1 -24.36 -11.60 -85.95
CA MET A 1 -23.20 -10.82 -85.46
C MET A 1 -23.58 -10.23 -84.11
N ARG A 2 -23.22 -10.89 -83.03
CA ARG A 2 -23.56 -10.51 -81.61
C ARG A 2 -22.34 -9.83 -80.99
N LYS A 3 -22.47 -8.55 -80.73
CA LYS A 3 -21.42 -7.77 -80.01
C LYS A 3 -21.56 -7.98 -78.53
N ILE A 4 -20.61 -8.64 -77.91
CA ILE A 4 -20.49 -8.82 -76.49
C ILE A 4 -19.81 -7.59 -75.90
N LEU A 5 -20.57 -6.80 -75.12
CA LEU A 5 -20.09 -5.65 -74.43
C LEU A 5 -19.59 -6.08 -73.05
N ILE A 6 -18.26 -6.11 -72.88
CA ILE A 6 -17.64 -6.44 -71.62
C ILE A 6 -17.61 -5.19 -70.78
N TRP A 7 -18.38 -5.17 -69.66
CA TRP A 7 -18.34 -4.15 -68.64
C TRP A 7 -17.15 -4.44 -67.71
N ILE A 8 -16.14 -3.63 -67.74
CA ILE A 8 -15.05 -3.64 -66.79
C ILE A 8 -15.47 -2.80 -65.63
N LEU A 9 -15.74 -3.41 -64.46
CA LEU A 9 -16.06 -2.75 -63.20
C LEU A 9 -14.73 -2.36 -62.55
N PRO A 10 -14.43 -1.09 -62.23
CA PRO A 10 -13.24 -0.72 -61.48
C PRO A 10 -13.47 -1.10 -60.03
N LEU A 11 -12.65 -2.02 -59.52
CA LEU A 11 -12.56 -2.40 -58.11
C LEU A 11 -11.86 -1.27 -57.37
N PHE A 12 -12.63 -0.38 -56.74
CA PHE A 12 -12.08 0.61 -55.82
C PHE A 12 -11.60 -0.14 -54.54
N ALA A 13 -10.30 -0.33 -54.46
CA ALA A 13 -9.63 -0.72 -53.21
C ALA A 13 -9.70 0.47 -52.26
N LEU A 14 -10.64 0.43 -51.33
CA LEU A 14 -10.63 1.28 -50.13
C LEU A 14 -9.48 0.85 -49.26
N ALA A 15 -8.31 1.48 -49.44
CA ALA A 15 -7.25 1.49 -48.47
C ALA A 15 -7.76 2.28 -47.26
N GLY A 16 -8.46 1.59 -46.36
CA GLY A 16 -8.73 2.10 -45.03
C GLY A 16 -7.38 2.23 -44.30
N CYS A 17 -6.90 3.45 -44.17
CA CYS A 17 -5.92 3.77 -43.16
C CYS A 17 -6.56 3.44 -41.81
N VAL A 18 -6.26 2.27 -41.28
CA VAL A 18 -6.39 2.00 -39.85
C VAL A 18 -5.41 2.95 -39.21
N LYS A 19 -5.94 4.02 -38.65
CA LYS A 19 -5.21 4.89 -37.77
C LYS A 19 -4.90 4.01 -36.55
N GLU A 20 -3.74 3.37 -36.54
CA GLU A 20 -3.19 2.80 -35.33
C GLU A 20 -3.06 3.99 -34.36
N GLU A 21 -4.04 4.09 -33.42
CA GLU A 21 -3.81 4.86 -32.22
C GLU A 21 -2.50 4.30 -31.63
N PRO A 22 -1.56 5.18 -31.23
CA PRO A 22 -0.35 4.69 -30.58
C PRO A 22 -0.85 3.89 -29.39
N GLU A 23 -0.74 2.56 -29.43
CA GLU A 23 -0.79 1.71 -28.27
C GLU A 23 0.19 2.35 -27.30
N THR A 24 -0.36 3.08 -26.33
CA THR A 24 0.39 3.45 -25.14
C THR A 24 1.01 2.15 -24.71
N ALA A 25 2.34 2.07 -24.78
CA ALA A 25 3.07 0.85 -24.49
C ALA A 25 2.69 0.42 -23.08
N GLU A 26 1.59 -0.34 -22.98
CA GLU A 26 1.27 -1.11 -21.77
C GLU A 26 2.38 -2.14 -21.68
N GLY A 27 3.45 -1.73 -20.96
CA GLY A 27 4.59 -2.58 -20.73
C GLY A 27 4.11 -3.94 -20.26
N THR A 28 4.80 -4.99 -20.64
CA THR A 28 4.52 -6.36 -20.23
C THR A 28 4.16 -6.38 -18.74
N LYS A 29 2.92 -6.77 -18.40
CA LYS A 29 2.47 -6.87 -17.01
C LYS A 29 2.95 -8.19 -16.42
N ALA A 30 3.44 -8.14 -15.20
CA ALA A 30 3.83 -9.32 -14.43
C ALA A 30 2.99 -9.44 -13.16
N ARG A 31 2.78 -10.68 -12.71
CA ARG A 31 2.11 -10.93 -11.43
C ARG A 31 3.09 -10.70 -10.28
N LEU A 32 2.70 -9.86 -9.34
CA LEU A 32 3.44 -9.53 -8.15
C LEU A 32 2.65 -9.97 -6.90
N THR A 33 3.31 -10.67 -6.00
CA THR A 33 2.78 -10.98 -4.67
C THR A 33 3.59 -10.21 -3.64
N LEU A 34 2.92 -9.39 -2.85
CA LEU A 34 3.51 -8.64 -1.73
C LEU A 34 3.09 -9.30 -0.42
N ASN A 35 4.07 -9.64 0.41
CA ASN A 35 3.88 -10.13 1.76
C ASN A 35 4.28 -9.01 2.72
N ILE A 36 3.33 -8.51 3.47
CA ILE A 36 3.53 -7.44 4.44
C ILE A 36 3.62 -8.08 5.83
N CYS A 37 4.73 -7.86 6.51
CA CYS A 37 4.98 -8.43 7.84
C CYS A 37 5.61 -7.42 8.78
N GLU A 38 5.31 -7.52 10.07
CA GLU A 38 5.94 -6.69 11.10
C GLU A 38 7.42 -7.06 11.25
N GLU A 39 8.29 -6.06 11.29
CA GLU A 39 9.71 -6.25 11.53
C GLU A 39 9.95 -6.65 13.00
N GLY A 40 10.79 -7.66 13.24
CA GLY A 40 11.21 -8.07 14.58
C GLY A 40 10.38 -9.16 15.25
N LEU A 41 9.53 -9.88 14.54
CA LEU A 41 8.62 -10.90 15.10
C LEU A 41 9.30 -12.19 15.61
N ARG A 42 10.60 -12.18 15.89
CA ARG A 42 11.31 -13.37 16.38
C ARG A 42 11.31 -13.56 17.91
N LEU A 43 10.85 -12.61 18.70
CA LEU A 43 10.93 -12.69 20.16
C LEU A 43 9.69 -12.09 20.84
N ALA A 44 8.64 -12.81 20.99
CA ALA A 44 7.73 -12.86 22.15
C ALA A 44 6.31 -13.26 21.76
N ALA A 45 5.96 -14.46 22.12
CA ALA A 45 4.59 -14.99 22.10
C ALA A 45 3.69 -14.34 23.16
N ARG A 46 3.59 -13.01 23.19
CA ARG A 46 2.65 -12.29 24.06
C ARG A 46 1.95 -11.19 23.27
N ALA A 47 0.63 -11.31 23.17
CA ALA A 47 -0.30 -10.48 22.42
C ALA A 47 -0.32 -10.75 20.90
N ALA A 48 -0.85 -11.89 20.51
CA ALA A 48 -1.00 -12.30 19.11
C ALA A 48 -1.92 -11.34 18.32
N ASP A 49 -2.90 -10.72 18.96
CA ASP A 49 -3.91 -9.90 18.27
C ASP A 49 -3.46 -8.47 17.94
N GLU A 50 -2.54 -7.88 18.72
CA GLU A 50 -2.05 -6.51 18.46
C GLU A 50 -0.97 -6.45 17.38
N LYS A 51 -0.43 -7.60 16.95
CA LYS A 51 0.68 -7.71 16.01
C LYS A 51 0.26 -8.09 14.60
N ALA A 52 -0.95 -8.55 14.43
CA ALA A 52 -1.44 -8.98 13.13
C ALA A 52 -1.66 -7.77 12.21
N VAL A 53 -1.24 -7.91 10.96
CA VAL A 53 -1.66 -7.02 9.88
C VAL A 53 -3.12 -7.37 9.57
N GLN A 54 -4.05 -6.48 9.94
CA GLN A 54 -5.48 -6.69 9.72
C GLN A 54 -5.94 -6.15 8.39
N ASP A 55 -5.44 -4.98 8.02
CA ASP A 55 -5.66 -4.33 6.73
C ASP A 55 -4.39 -3.61 6.31
N VAL A 56 -4.25 -3.36 5.01
CA VAL A 56 -3.10 -2.64 4.49
C VAL A 56 -3.45 -1.84 3.23
N ASN A 57 -2.98 -0.60 3.21
CA ASN A 57 -2.88 0.23 2.02
C ASN A 57 -1.49 0.05 1.43
N VAL A 58 -1.43 -0.36 0.18
CA VAL A 58 -0.18 -0.57 -0.56
C VAL A 58 -0.11 0.41 -1.71
N PHE A 59 0.98 1.16 -1.78
CA PHE A 59 1.26 2.12 -2.85
C PHE A 59 2.49 1.68 -3.61
N LEU A 60 2.40 1.67 -4.94
CA LEU A 60 3.52 1.39 -5.84
C LEU A 60 3.77 2.60 -6.71
N TYR A 61 4.98 3.15 -6.61
CA TYR A 61 5.43 4.28 -7.43
C TYR A 61 6.57 3.81 -8.35
N ASP A 62 6.38 3.97 -9.65
CA ASP A 62 7.45 3.72 -10.63
C ASP A 62 8.59 4.72 -10.41
N VAL A 63 9.79 4.22 -10.17
CA VAL A 63 10.99 5.05 -9.92
C VAL A 63 11.28 5.99 -11.09
N ARG A 64 10.96 5.57 -12.31
CA ARG A 64 11.15 6.37 -13.53
C ARG A 64 10.01 7.35 -13.80
N GLY A 65 8.91 7.27 -13.03
CA GLY A 65 7.74 8.12 -13.22
C GLY A 65 6.94 7.88 -14.50
N ILE A 66 7.16 6.73 -15.18
CA ILE A 66 6.48 6.40 -16.43
C ILE A 66 5.09 5.82 -16.16
N ALA A 67 5.00 4.89 -15.20
CA ALA A 67 3.73 4.30 -14.81
C ALA A 67 3.01 5.17 -13.78
N ARG A 68 1.67 5.21 -13.88
CA ARG A 68 0.85 5.90 -12.87
C ARG A 68 1.00 5.24 -11.52
N PRO A 69 0.93 6.01 -10.41
CA PRO A 69 0.86 5.46 -9.07
C PRO A 69 -0.28 4.44 -8.97
N GLN A 70 0.00 3.31 -8.32
CA GLN A 70 -0.99 2.28 -8.07
C GLN A 70 -1.24 2.18 -6.57
N HIS A 71 -2.50 2.05 -6.19
CA HIS A 71 -2.93 1.91 -4.82
C HIS A 71 -3.85 0.70 -4.70
N PHE A 72 -3.69 -0.05 -3.61
CA PHE A 72 -4.50 -1.21 -3.26
C PHE A 72 -4.80 -1.19 -1.77
N TYR A 73 -6.07 -1.39 -1.43
CA TYR A 73 -6.49 -1.61 -0.06
C TYR A 73 -6.97 -3.05 0.09
N VAL A 74 -6.36 -3.81 0.99
CA VAL A 74 -6.67 -5.24 1.20
C VAL A 74 -6.77 -5.58 2.68
N GLN A 75 -7.56 -6.60 2.98
CA GLN A 75 -7.62 -7.21 4.31
C GLN A 75 -6.50 -8.24 4.45
N GLY A 76 -5.82 -8.21 5.60
CA GLY A 76 -4.65 -9.05 5.85
C GLY A 76 -3.36 -8.51 5.25
N GLY A 77 -2.29 -9.28 5.35
CA GLY A 77 -0.93 -8.88 4.98
C GLY A 77 -0.45 -9.39 3.63
N VAL A 78 -1.33 -9.86 2.73
CA VAL A 78 -0.94 -10.40 1.43
C VAL A 78 -1.72 -9.75 0.30
N LEU A 79 -1.01 -9.16 -0.64
CA LEU A 79 -1.56 -8.59 -1.87
C LEU A 79 -1.02 -9.34 -3.08
N ALA A 80 -1.91 -9.81 -3.95
CA ALA A 80 -1.56 -10.30 -5.29
C ALA A 80 -2.12 -9.34 -6.35
N CYS A 81 -1.25 -8.75 -7.14
CA CYS A 81 -1.63 -7.77 -8.17
C CYS A 81 -0.88 -8.02 -9.48
N SER A 82 -1.26 -7.31 -10.53
CA SER A 82 -0.59 -7.31 -11.81
C SER A 82 -0.10 -5.90 -12.11
N VAL A 83 1.21 -5.75 -12.26
CA VAL A 83 1.87 -4.45 -12.47
C VAL A 83 2.77 -4.49 -13.70
N PRO A 84 3.02 -3.37 -14.37
CA PRO A 84 3.99 -3.30 -15.44
C PRO A 84 5.38 -3.71 -14.97
N VAL A 85 6.18 -4.26 -15.87
CA VAL A 85 7.60 -4.54 -15.60
C VAL A 85 8.35 -3.23 -15.39
N GLY A 86 9.10 -3.12 -14.30
CA GLY A 86 9.81 -1.88 -13.95
C GLY A 86 10.41 -1.90 -12.54
N GLU A 87 10.94 -0.77 -12.14
CA GLU A 87 11.47 -0.53 -10.81
C GLU A 87 10.47 0.29 -10.00
N TYR A 88 10.16 -0.18 -8.81
CA TYR A 88 9.13 0.43 -7.95
C TYR A 88 9.65 0.70 -6.55
N GLU A 89 9.22 1.83 -6.00
CA GLU A 89 9.15 2.04 -4.57
C GLU A 89 7.79 1.58 -4.07
N VAL A 90 7.79 0.66 -3.12
CA VAL A 90 6.58 0.10 -2.51
C VAL A 90 6.46 0.64 -1.09
N TYR A 91 5.33 1.22 -0.77
CA TYR A 91 4.99 1.67 0.57
C TYR A 91 3.80 0.87 1.07
N ALA A 92 3.87 0.41 2.31
CA ALA A 92 2.81 -0.30 2.99
C ALA A 92 2.41 0.45 4.27
N VAL A 93 1.13 0.71 4.42
CA VAL A 93 0.53 1.34 5.60
C VAL A 93 -0.54 0.42 6.12
N ALA A 94 -0.31 -0.19 7.28
CA ALA A 94 -1.17 -1.21 7.86
C ALA A 94 -1.91 -0.71 9.10
N ASN A 95 -3.09 -1.30 9.35
CA ASN A 95 -3.92 -1.09 10.54
C ASN A 95 -4.42 0.34 10.72
N LEU A 96 -4.72 1.04 9.63
CA LEU A 96 -5.47 2.30 9.69
C LEU A 96 -6.99 2.07 9.69
N HIS A 97 -7.46 0.89 9.27
CA HIS A 97 -8.87 0.53 9.15
C HIS A 97 -9.67 1.43 8.20
N GLU A 98 -8.98 2.05 7.25
CA GLU A 98 -9.56 2.90 6.21
C GLU A 98 -8.79 2.75 4.89
N ASP A 99 -9.52 2.92 3.80
CA ASP A 99 -8.93 3.04 2.47
C ASP A 99 -8.46 4.48 2.27
N MET A 100 -7.14 4.67 2.19
CA MET A 100 -6.53 5.99 2.01
C MET A 100 -6.77 6.58 0.62
N GLY A 101 -7.21 5.75 -0.35
CA GLY A 101 -7.33 6.15 -1.74
C GLY A 101 -5.98 6.30 -2.45
N ALA A 102 -6.05 6.53 -3.76
CA ALA A 102 -4.85 6.81 -4.55
C ALA A 102 -4.35 8.22 -4.29
N MET A 103 -3.06 8.36 -4.03
CA MET A 103 -2.38 9.64 -3.83
C MET A 103 -0.99 9.61 -4.46
N ASP A 104 -0.40 10.77 -4.67
CA ASP A 104 0.97 10.81 -5.13
C ASP A 104 1.96 10.52 -3.99
N ARG A 105 3.24 10.36 -4.36
CA ARG A 105 4.28 10.00 -3.40
C ARG A 105 4.53 11.11 -2.37
N GLU A 106 4.44 12.35 -2.78
CA GLU A 106 4.68 13.51 -1.92
C GLU A 106 3.55 13.68 -0.90
N GLU A 107 2.30 13.49 -1.35
CA GLU A 107 1.13 13.46 -0.49
C GLU A 107 1.23 12.34 0.55
N LEU A 108 1.62 11.13 0.13
CA LEU A 108 1.80 10.00 1.05
C LEU A 108 2.88 10.27 2.10
N LEU A 109 4.03 10.84 1.70
CA LEU A 109 5.13 11.16 2.63
C LEU A 109 4.77 12.30 3.58
N ALA A 110 3.88 13.20 3.17
CA ALA A 110 3.37 14.29 4.01
C ALA A 110 2.18 13.86 4.87
N TYR A 111 1.62 12.67 4.64
CA TYR A 111 0.39 12.24 5.31
C TYR A 111 0.56 12.15 6.82
N GLU A 112 -0.34 12.85 7.51
CA GLU A 112 -0.40 12.89 8.97
C GLU A 112 -1.67 12.20 9.46
N PHE A 113 -1.54 11.33 10.43
CA PHE A 113 -2.68 10.70 11.07
C PHE A 113 -2.80 11.13 12.53
N ARG A 114 -4.04 11.25 12.97
CA ARG A 114 -4.32 11.55 14.37
C ARG A 114 -4.19 10.27 15.18
N VAL A 115 -3.31 10.29 16.20
CA VAL A 115 -3.13 9.14 17.10
C VAL A 115 -4.40 8.97 17.95
N PRO A 116 -5.21 7.94 17.76
CA PRO A 116 -6.39 7.72 18.60
C PRO A 116 -5.99 7.26 20.00
N ARG A 117 -6.89 7.50 20.95
CA ARG A 117 -6.67 7.12 22.35
C ARG A 117 -6.69 5.61 22.60
N SER A 118 -7.27 4.85 21.70
CA SER A 118 -7.39 3.40 21.79
C SER A 118 -7.33 2.79 20.39
N TYR A 119 -6.50 1.77 20.22
CA TYR A 119 -6.41 0.98 18.99
C TYR A 119 -6.67 -0.49 19.29
N ALA A 120 -7.49 -1.13 18.48
CA ALA A 120 -7.57 -2.60 18.45
C ALA A 120 -6.27 -3.20 17.87
N SER A 121 -5.65 -2.51 16.90
CA SER A 121 -4.35 -2.82 16.34
C SER A 121 -3.56 -1.53 16.13
N LEU A 122 -2.23 -1.59 16.23
CA LEU A 122 -1.39 -0.39 16.13
C LEU A 122 -1.06 -0.09 14.66
N PRO A 123 -1.15 1.18 14.22
CA PRO A 123 -0.71 1.58 12.90
C PRO A 123 0.76 1.25 12.66
N MET A 124 1.02 0.71 11.49
CA MET A 124 2.35 0.32 11.06
C MET A 124 2.60 0.84 9.66
N SER A 125 3.85 1.16 9.35
CA SER A 125 4.24 1.48 7.99
C SER A 125 5.63 0.95 7.65
N GLY A 126 5.89 0.84 6.36
CA GLY A 126 7.17 0.41 5.84
C GLY A 126 7.32 0.70 4.37
N ARG A 127 8.56 0.58 3.89
CA ARG A 127 8.90 0.76 2.49
C ARG A 127 9.88 -0.32 2.02
N ALA A 128 9.81 -0.63 0.73
CA ALA A 128 10.78 -1.49 0.06
C ALA A 128 10.97 -1.01 -1.38
N ALA A 129 12.16 -1.14 -1.90
CA ALA A 129 12.41 -1.01 -3.33
C ALA A 129 12.34 -2.40 -3.98
N CYS A 130 11.76 -2.48 -5.18
CA CYS A 130 11.70 -3.73 -5.91
C CYS A 130 11.82 -3.53 -7.41
N THR A 131 12.38 -4.54 -8.09
CA THR A 131 12.38 -4.63 -9.54
C THR A 131 11.42 -5.72 -9.96
N VAL A 132 10.37 -5.37 -10.69
CA VAL A 132 9.40 -6.30 -11.26
C VAL A 132 9.88 -6.73 -12.63
N GLY A 133 10.28 -7.99 -12.77
CA GLY A 133 10.65 -8.61 -14.04
C GLY A 133 9.42 -9.26 -14.73
N PRO A 134 9.60 -9.89 -15.90
CA PRO A 134 8.51 -10.48 -16.68
C PRO A 134 7.91 -11.75 -16.06
N LYS A 135 8.55 -12.32 -15.03
CA LYS A 135 8.08 -13.51 -14.32
C LYS A 135 7.36 -13.10 -13.04
N THR A 136 6.46 -13.97 -12.56
CA THR A 136 5.83 -13.81 -11.25
C THR A 136 6.89 -13.69 -10.15
N GLN A 137 6.73 -12.70 -9.29
CA GLN A 137 7.64 -12.41 -8.20
C GLN A 137 6.89 -12.32 -6.88
N SER A 138 7.60 -12.63 -5.80
CA SER A 138 7.14 -12.42 -4.43
C SER A 138 8.13 -11.53 -3.69
N ILE A 139 7.62 -10.50 -3.05
CA ILE A 139 8.40 -9.49 -2.33
C ILE A 139 7.85 -9.35 -0.93
N THR A 140 8.74 -9.19 0.04
CA THR A 140 8.37 -8.93 1.42
C THR A 140 8.59 -7.46 1.74
N VAL A 141 7.56 -6.81 2.28
CA VAL A 141 7.63 -5.44 2.81
C VAL A 141 7.53 -5.51 4.33
N SER A 142 8.61 -5.15 4.99
CA SER A 142 8.64 -5.10 6.45
C SER A 142 8.04 -3.80 6.94
N VAL A 143 7.05 -3.88 7.84
CA VAL A 143 6.40 -2.72 8.46
C VAL A 143 6.78 -2.61 9.93
N ARG A 144 6.88 -1.38 10.41
CA ARG A 144 7.16 -1.03 11.81
C ARG A 144 6.02 -0.22 12.38
N ARG A 145 5.85 -0.30 13.68
CA ARG A 145 4.83 0.49 14.39
C ARG A 145 5.18 1.97 14.37
N ASN A 146 4.19 2.77 14.05
CA ASN A 146 4.29 4.24 14.07
C ASN A 146 4.04 4.84 15.45
N VAL A 147 3.52 4.03 16.37
CA VAL A 147 3.16 4.46 17.73
C VAL A 147 3.66 3.45 18.76
N ALA A 148 3.91 3.92 19.97
CA ALA A 148 4.27 3.09 21.13
C ALA A 148 3.08 2.98 22.07
N LYS A 149 2.87 1.77 22.65
CA LYS A 149 1.93 1.54 23.73
C LYS A 149 2.65 1.70 25.06
N ILE A 150 2.16 2.60 25.91
CA ILE A 150 2.67 2.80 27.24
C ILE A 150 1.68 2.17 28.24
N VAL A 151 2.17 1.25 29.06
CA VAL A 151 1.40 0.62 30.13
C VAL A 151 1.96 1.08 31.47
N CYS A 152 1.15 1.80 32.24
CA CYS A 152 1.51 2.24 33.59
C CYS A 152 0.86 1.32 34.62
N ASN A 153 1.67 0.57 35.38
CA ASN A 153 1.21 -0.22 36.50
C ASN A 153 1.44 0.59 37.80
N ILE A 154 0.38 0.98 38.48
CA ILE A 154 0.45 1.75 39.71
C ILE A 154 -0.01 0.87 40.86
N SER A 155 0.87 0.68 41.85
CA SER A 155 0.59 -0.10 43.07
C SER A 155 0.75 0.78 44.30
N PHE A 156 -0.19 0.68 45.23
CA PHE A 156 -0.13 1.34 46.53
C PHE A 156 0.34 0.35 47.58
N TYR A 157 1.36 0.71 48.33
CA TYR A 157 1.88 -0.07 49.43
C TYR A 157 1.59 0.69 50.74
N GLY A 158 0.79 0.12 51.59
CA GLY A 158 0.48 0.67 52.91
C GLY A 158 -0.97 0.34 53.34
N THR A 159 -1.13 -0.03 54.59
CA THR A 159 -2.44 -0.51 55.11
C THR A 159 -3.28 0.57 55.80
N ASN A 160 -2.72 1.80 55.96
CA ASN A 160 -3.35 2.79 56.86
C ASN A 160 -3.93 4.00 56.15
N TYR A 161 -4.03 4.00 54.79
CA TYR A 161 -4.57 5.18 54.07
C TYR A 161 -5.59 4.74 53.04
N ASN A 162 -6.75 5.41 53.06
CA ASN A 162 -7.77 5.28 52.01
C ASN A 162 -7.40 6.17 50.78
N LEU A 163 -6.36 5.77 50.09
CA LEU A 163 -5.92 6.45 48.88
C LEU A 163 -6.73 5.95 47.68
N LYS A 164 -7.26 6.88 46.87
CA LYS A 164 -7.89 6.61 45.59
C LYS A 164 -7.14 7.33 44.51
N LEU A 165 -6.67 6.59 43.52
CA LEU A 165 -6.15 7.19 42.31
C LEU A 165 -7.30 7.83 41.54
N GLN A 166 -7.27 9.15 41.30
CA GLN A 166 -8.34 9.85 40.59
C GLN A 166 -8.05 9.93 39.09
N SER A 167 -6.79 10.18 38.72
CA SER A 167 -6.41 10.24 37.31
C SER A 167 -4.92 10.00 37.12
N VAL A 168 -4.55 9.55 35.93
CA VAL A 168 -3.20 9.54 35.40
C VAL A 168 -3.24 10.32 34.08
N GLN A 169 -2.41 11.34 33.95
CA GLN A 169 -2.34 12.16 32.76
C GLN A 169 -0.94 12.07 32.17
N MET A 170 -0.85 11.88 30.85
CA MET A 170 0.36 12.03 30.09
C MET A 170 0.32 13.40 29.41
N MET A 171 1.34 14.20 29.64
CA MET A 171 1.48 15.56 29.08
C MET A 171 2.47 15.55 27.93
N ASP A 172 2.42 16.58 27.11
CA ASP A 172 3.35 16.83 26.00
C ASP A 172 3.45 15.70 24.97
N MET A 173 2.35 14.98 24.74
CA MET A 173 2.28 14.00 23.69
C MET A 173 1.86 14.62 22.36
N ALA A 174 2.54 14.20 21.26
CA ALA A 174 2.13 14.58 19.93
C ALA A 174 0.73 14.01 19.63
N GLY A 175 -0.21 14.87 19.25
CA GLY A 175 -1.57 14.48 18.85
C GLY A 175 -1.65 13.97 17.41
N VAL A 176 -0.60 14.23 16.63
CA VAL A 176 -0.48 13.87 15.20
C VAL A 176 0.88 13.24 14.97
N ASN A 177 0.94 12.24 14.11
CA ASN A 177 2.19 11.59 13.73
C ASN A 177 2.22 11.35 12.22
N LYS A 178 3.41 11.29 11.63
CA LYS A 178 3.60 10.92 10.23
C LYS A 178 3.64 9.41 10.09
N LEU A 179 3.00 8.90 9.04
CA LEU A 179 3.00 7.47 8.74
C LEU A 179 4.37 6.98 8.28
N LEU A 180 5.05 7.76 7.47
CA LEU A 180 6.35 7.44 6.91
C LEU A 180 7.35 8.47 7.39
N ALA A 181 8.06 8.15 8.47
CA ALA A 181 9.21 8.94 8.87
C ALA A 181 10.32 8.78 7.83
N ALA A 182 10.95 9.90 7.48
CA ALA A 182 12.02 9.95 6.50
C ALA A 182 13.26 9.17 6.96
#